data_d439b67238956dc968f55d2707d3ff88
#
_entry.id   d439b67238956dc968f55d2707d3ff88
#
_cell.length_a   1.000
_cell.length_b   1.000
_cell.length_c   1.000
_cell.angle_alpha   90.00
_cell.angle_beta   90.00
_cell.angle_gamma   90.00
#
_symmetry.space_group_name_H-M   'P 1'
#
loop_
_entity.id
_entity.type
_entity.pdbx_description
1 polymer ?
#
loop_
_entity_poly.entity_id
_entity_poly.type
_entity_poly.pdbx_seq_one_letter_code
_entity_poly.pdbx_strand_id
1 'polypeptide(L)'
;AMEFAFDSGAFIKMSHSDRPHDKHNFQGWQVTTWLVDEAQQLNEENVVYLLSRLRSKSKQHHQLKLTCNPSYESFLRVWLEKAGYLDEEGLPRKEMDGVTTYMAEIAGETVFLPTLQDFYDKYGKELVDDLEPMKLVFYSANVLDNPWVCKYKKSYVAKLKNMPRIERMRLYEGSWYAKEEAAGVIKRDWFHLASNADVPAHGKLARAWDKAGTLPSSKYPDPDWTVGLK
;
A
#
# COMPACT_ATOMS: atom_id res chain seq x y z
N ALA A 1 -24.44 -6.45 11.81
CA ALA A 1 -24.00 -6.73 10.44
C ALA A 1 -25.23 -6.90 9.56
N MET A 2 -25.20 -6.33 8.36
CA MET A 2 -26.25 -6.52 7.37
C MET A 2 -25.95 -7.82 6.61
N GLU A 3 -26.97 -8.65 6.40
CA GLU A 3 -26.81 -9.94 5.73
C GLU A 3 -27.92 -10.12 4.70
N PHE A 4 -27.55 -10.57 3.50
CA PHE A 4 -28.49 -10.95 2.44
C PHE A 4 -28.35 -12.45 2.20
N ALA A 5 -29.45 -13.17 2.34
CA ALA A 5 -29.55 -14.60 2.05
C ALA A 5 -30.27 -14.81 0.73
N PHE A 6 -29.85 -15.82 -0.03
CA PHE A 6 -30.40 -16.21 -1.32
C PHE A 6 -31.02 -17.62 -1.23
N ASP A 7 -32.00 -17.91 -2.05
CA ASP A 7 -32.67 -19.21 -2.09
C ASP A 7 -31.72 -20.38 -2.41
N SER A 8 -30.59 -20.08 -3.06
CA SER A 8 -29.50 -21.04 -3.32
C SER A 8 -28.72 -21.46 -2.05
N GLY A 9 -28.97 -20.83 -0.90
CA GLY A 9 -28.20 -21.00 0.32
C GLY A 9 -26.94 -20.14 0.37
N ALA A 10 -26.65 -19.35 -0.68
CA ALA A 10 -25.57 -18.35 -0.64
C ALA A 10 -25.99 -17.16 0.24
N PHE A 11 -25.00 -16.49 0.80
CA PHE A 11 -25.24 -15.27 1.57
C PHE A 11 -24.13 -14.23 1.33
N ILE A 12 -24.49 -12.96 1.49
CA ILE A 12 -23.56 -11.84 1.54
C ILE A 12 -23.71 -11.18 2.91
N LYS A 13 -22.62 -11.05 3.64
CA LYS A 13 -22.58 -10.40 4.95
C LYS A 13 -21.67 -9.19 4.89
N MET A 14 -22.16 -8.04 5.31
CA MET A 14 -21.40 -6.79 5.35
C MET A 14 -20.86 -6.55 6.75
N SER A 15 -19.65 -6.04 6.83
CA SER A 15 -18.98 -5.66 8.06
C SER A 15 -17.98 -4.53 7.77
N HIS A 16 -17.34 -4.02 8.81
CA HIS A 16 -16.30 -2.99 8.71
C HIS A 16 -15.07 -3.41 9.52
N SER A 17 -13.94 -2.80 9.21
CA SER A 17 -12.66 -3.03 9.88
C SER A 17 -11.86 -1.73 9.88
N ASP A 18 -12.11 -0.89 10.89
CA ASP A 18 -11.50 0.46 10.98
C ASP A 18 -10.22 0.45 11.83
N ARG A 19 -10.09 -0.55 12.71
CA ARG A 19 -9.00 -0.63 13.71
C ARG A 19 -8.28 -1.97 13.64
N PRO A 20 -7.00 -2.05 14.07
CA PRO A 20 -6.23 -3.28 14.07
C PRO A 20 -6.90 -4.46 14.78
N HIS A 21 -7.63 -4.21 15.87
CA HIS A 21 -8.31 -5.27 16.63
C HIS A 21 -9.63 -5.72 16.02
N ASP A 22 -10.17 -5.02 15.03
CA ASP A 22 -11.45 -5.38 14.39
C ASP A 22 -11.36 -6.70 13.62
N LYS A 23 -10.15 -7.19 13.32
CA LYS A 23 -9.94 -8.54 12.79
C LYS A 23 -10.64 -9.62 13.61
N HIS A 24 -10.80 -9.43 14.93
CA HIS A 24 -11.49 -10.36 15.80
C HIS A 24 -13.01 -10.46 15.53
N ASN A 25 -13.60 -9.44 14.89
CA ASN A 25 -15.00 -9.46 14.45
C ASN A 25 -15.26 -10.55 13.41
N PHE A 26 -14.22 -10.99 12.72
CA PHE A 26 -14.25 -12.05 11.70
C PHE A 26 -13.86 -13.43 12.25
N GLN A 27 -13.64 -13.53 13.55
CA GLN A 27 -13.31 -14.80 14.18
C GLN A 27 -14.43 -15.81 13.99
N GLY A 28 -14.09 -17.03 13.56
CA GLY A 28 -15.06 -18.08 13.28
C GLY A 28 -15.72 -18.00 11.89
N TRP A 29 -15.55 -16.92 11.14
CA TRP A 29 -16.09 -16.84 9.79
C TRP A 29 -15.37 -17.80 8.84
N GLN A 30 -16.15 -18.36 7.90
CA GLN A 30 -15.67 -19.21 6.82
C GLN A 30 -16.34 -18.72 5.53
N VAL A 31 -15.58 -18.14 4.65
CA VAL A 31 -16.09 -17.52 3.44
C VAL A 31 -15.33 -18.01 2.21
N THR A 32 -15.97 -17.94 1.05
CA THR A 32 -15.35 -18.21 -0.26
C THR A 32 -14.70 -16.96 -0.83
N THR A 33 -15.28 -15.79 -0.56
CA THR A 33 -14.84 -14.54 -1.16
C THR A 33 -14.92 -13.41 -0.15
N TRP A 34 -13.85 -12.66 -0.04
CA TRP A 34 -13.83 -11.33 0.55
C TRP A 34 -13.87 -10.28 -0.55
N LEU A 35 -14.73 -9.28 -0.37
CA LEU A 35 -14.73 -8.04 -1.15
C LEU A 35 -14.43 -6.92 -0.16
N VAL A 36 -13.30 -6.26 -0.31
CA VAL A 36 -12.83 -5.20 0.58
C VAL A 36 -12.70 -3.92 -0.23
N ASP A 37 -13.51 -2.94 0.11
CA ASP A 37 -13.45 -1.61 -0.49
C ASP A 37 -12.54 -0.69 0.34
N GLU A 38 -11.91 0.30 -0.31
CA GLU A 38 -10.97 1.24 0.30
C GLU A 38 -9.84 0.53 1.07
N ALA A 39 -9.33 -0.58 0.52
CA ALA A 39 -8.37 -1.46 1.19
C ALA A 39 -7.06 -0.76 1.59
N GLN A 40 -6.71 0.39 0.97
CA GLN A 40 -5.55 1.18 1.35
C GLN A 40 -5.66 1.77 2.77
N GLN A 41 -6.85 1.79 3.36
CA GLN A 41 -7.08 2.27 4.73
C GLN A 41 -6.87 1.19 5.78
N LEU A 42 -6.82 -0.09 5.37
CA LEU A 42 -6.56 -1.20 6.28
C LEU A 42 -5.07 -1.33 6.58
N ASN A 43 -4.76 -2.00 7.67
CA ASN A 43 -3.40 -2.47 7.92
C ASN A 43 -3.19 -3.89 7.33
N GLU A 44 -1.95 -4.23 7.07
CA GLU A 44 -1.54 -5.52 6.50
C GLU A 44 -2.02 -6.70 7.35
N GLU A 45 -1.90 -6.59 8.67
CA GLU A 45 -2.27 -7.65 9.61
C GLU A 45 -3.76 -8.04 9.50
N ASN A 46 -4.65 -7.04 9.30
CA ASN A 46 -6.08 -7.31 9.10
C ASN A 46 -6.32 -8.06 7.78
N VAL A 47 -5.64 -7.68 6.71
CA VAL A 47 -5.78 -8.32 5.41
C VAL A 47 -5.24 -9.74 5.42
N VAL A 48 -4.08 -9.98 6.01
CA VAL A 48 -3.52 -11.34 6.21
C VAL A 48 -4.46 -12.19 7.05
N TYR A 49 -5.08 -11.61 8.09
CA TYR A 49 -6.09 -12.31 8.86
C TYR A 49 -7.31 -12.71 8.04
N LEU A 50 -7.80 -11.85 7.14
CA LEU A 50 -8.91 -12.18 6.22
C LEU A 50 -8.55 -13.35 5.29
N LEU A 51 -7.31 -13.42 4.80
CA LEU A 51 -6.83 -14.55 4.01
C LEU A 51 -6.97 -15.87 4.78
N SER A 52 -6.66 -15.90 6.06
CA SER A 52 -6.83 -17.09 6.90
C SER A 52 -8.29 -17.54 7.09
N ARG A 53 -9.26 -16.69 6.76
CA ARG A 53 -10.70 -17.00 6.81
C ARG A 53 -11.27 -17.45 5.46
N LEU A 54 -10.46 -17.44 4.40
CA LEU A 54 -10.79 -18.00 3.09
C LEU A 54 -10.78 -19.53 3.14
N ARG A 55 -11.73 -20.07 3.86
CA ARG A 55 -11.91 -21.49 4.03
C ARG A 55 -13.40 -21.78 4.08
N SER A 56 -13.88 -22.58 3.18
CA SER A 56 -15.26 -23.01 3.18
C SER A 56 -15.36 -24.41 2.58
N LYS A 57 -16.47 -25.11 2.82
CA LYS A 57 -16.75 -26.39 2.18
C LYS A 57 -17.20 -26.25 0.73
N SER A 58 -17.36 -25.01 0.24
CA SER A 58 -17.71 -24.74 -1.15
C SER A 58 -16.58 -25.15 -2.09
N LYS A 59 -16.95 -25.68 -3.25
CA LYS A 59 -16.02 -25.99 -4.35
C LYS A 59 -15.62 -24.74 -5.15
N GLN A 60 -16.17 -23.57 -4.80
CA GLN A 60 -15.84 -22.30 -5.44
C GLN A 60 -14.40 -21.88 -5.12
N HIS A 61 -13.77 -21.20 -6.07
CA HIS A 61 -12.44 -20.65 -5.87
C HIS A 61 -12.45 -19.62 -4.72
N HIS A 62 -11.56 -19.83 -3.74
CA HIS A 62 -11.41 -18.92 -2.62
C HIS A 62 -10.59 -17.70 -3.06
N GLN A 63 -11.08 -16.49 -2.80
CA GLN A 63 -10.43 -15.27 -3.28
C GLN A 63 -10.67 -14.08 -2.36
N LEU A 64 -9.68 -13.21 -2.30
CA LEU A 64 -9.76 -11.88 -1.72
C LEU A 64 -9.65 -10.85 -2.84
N LYS A 65 -10.64 -9.97 -2.95
CA LYS A 65 -10.65 -8.85 -3.90
C LYS A 65 -10.56 -7.55 -3.12
N LEU A 66 -9.57 -6.75 -3.45
CA LEU A 66 -9.32 -5.46 -2.83
C LEU A 66 -9.54 -4.36 -3.87
N THR A 67 -10.42 -3.41 -3.59
CA THR A 67 -10.49 -2.16 -4.34
C THR A 67 -9.82 -1.06 -3.52
N CYS A 68 -9.04 -0.22 -4.16
CA CYS A 68 -8.25 0.80 -3.47
C CYS A 68 -7.88 1.95 -4.39
N ASN A 69 -7.60 3.09 -3.78
CA ASN A 69 -6.91 4.20 -4.42
C ASN A 69 -5.42 4.17 -4.03
N PRO A 70 -4.50 4.63 -4.91
CA PRO A 70 -3.10 4.73 -4.57
C PRO A 70 -2.89 5.52 -3.26
N SER A 71 -2.02 5.01 -2.40
CA SER A 71 -1.66 5.66 -1.14
C SER A 71 -0.23 5.29 -0.75
N TYR A 72 0.60 6.30 -0.52
CA TYR A 72 2.01 6.13 -0.15
C TYR A 72 2.18 5.33 1.15
N GLU A 73 1.34 5.57 2.13
CA GLU A 73 1.42 4.96 3.47
C GLU A 73 0.81 3.56 3.51
N SER A 74 0.13 3.13 2.43
CA SER A 74 -0.53 1.82 2.42
C SER A 74 0.48 0.68 2.27
N PHE A 75 0.26 -0.41 3.01
CA PHE A 75 0.98 -1.68 2.83
C PHE A 75 0.84 -2.23 1.40
N LEU A 76 -0.29 -1.94 0.72
CA LEU A 76 -0.52 -2.36 -0.67
C LEU A 76 0.54 -1.79 -1.61
N ARG A 77 1.02 -0.57 -1.38
CA ARG A 77 2.14 -0.01 -2.13
C ARG A 77 3.37 -0.92 -2.03
N VAL A 78 3.70 -1.35 -0.83
CA VAL A 78 4.87 -2.22 -0.59
C VAL A 78 4.69 -3.57 -1.27
N TRP A 79 3.48 -4.14 -1.25
CA TRP A 79 3.17 -5.39 -1.94
C TRP A 79 3.32 -5.26 -3.45
N LEU A 80 2.73 -4.21 -4.04
CA LEU A 80 2.79 -3.97 -5.49
C LEU A 80 4.22 -3.69 -5.96
N GLU A 81 5.00 -2.95 -5.17
CA GLU A 81 6.41 -2.67 -5.42
C GLU A 81 7.25 -3.96 -5.40
N LYS A 82 7.15 -4.74 -4.32
CA LYS A 82 7.87 -6.02 -4.19
C LYS A 82 7.45 -7.06 -5.24
N ALA A 83 6.20 -7.04 -5.66
CA ALA A 83 5.68 -7.92 -6.72
C ALA A 83 6.02 -7.44 -8.14
N GLY A 84 6.64 -6.25 -8.30
CA GLY A 84 7.09 -5.71 -9.57
C GLY A 84 5.99 -5.07 -10.42
N TYR A 85 4.85 -4.71 -9.83
CA TYR A 85 3.75 -4.05 -10.55
C TYR A 85 3.94 -2.54 -10.73
N LEU A 86 4.86 -1.92 -9.98
CA LEU A 86 5.13 -0.48 -10.05
C LEU A 86 6.48 -0.22 -10.72
N ASP A 87 6.56 0.91 -11.41
CA ASP A 87 7.82 1.46 -11.94
C ASP A 87 8.55 2.33 -10.91
N GLU A 88 9.65 2.97 -11.32
CA GLU A 88 10.48 3.83 -10.46
C GLU A 88 9.76 5.10 -9.99
N GLU A 89 8.72 5.55 -10.71
CA GLU A 89 7.88 6.69 -10.37
C GLU A 89 6.63 6.28 -9.54
N GLY A 90 6.48 4.98 -9.25
CA GLY A 90 5.34 4.43 -8.52
C GLY A 90 4.07 4.37 -9.35
N LEU A 91 4.18 4.38 -10.67
CA LEU A 91 3.07 4.18 -11.59
C LEU A 91 2.89 2.69 -11.91
N PRO A 92 1.66 2.23 -12.16
CA PRO A 92 1.41 0.87 -12.61
C PRO A 92 2.11 0.57 -13.94
N ARG A 93 2.87 -0.52 -13.97
CA ARG A 93 3.53 -1.01 -15.19
C ARG A 93 2.51 -1.71 -16.07
N LYS A 94 2.30 -1.18 -17.29
CA LYS A 94 1.28 -1.68 -18.23
C LYS A 94 1.50 -3.14 -18.62
N GLU A 95 2.74 -3.57 -18.75
CA GLU A 95 3.10 -4.94 -19.08
C GLU A 95 2.83 -5.94 -17.95
N MET A 96 2.63 -5.43 -16.73
CA MET A 96 2.30 -6.22 -15.55
C MET A 96 0.79 -6.22 -15.24
N ASP A 97 -0.01 -5.44 -15.96
CA ASP A 97 -1.45 -5.36 -15.73
C ASP A 97 -2.12 -6.72 -15.99
N GLY A 98 -2.77 -7.27 -14.97
CA GLY A 98 -3.38 -8.60 -15.04
C GLY A 98 -2.41 -9.79 -15.04
N VAL A 99 -1.12 -9.57 -14.96
CA VAL A 99 -0.13 -10.64 -14.85
C VAL A 99 -0.18 -11.25 -13.44
N THR A 100 -0.13 -12.59 -13.38
CA THR A 100 -0.09 -13.30 -12.10
C THR A 100 1.33 -13.33 -11.55
N THR A 101 1.49 -12.92 -10.30
CA THR A 101 2.67 -13.20 -9.47
C THR A 101 2.25 -14.08 -8.29
N TYR A 102 3.20 -14.53 -7.50
CA TYR A 102 2.95 -15.39 -6.35
C TYR A 102 3.45 -14.75 -5.07
N MET A 103 2.77 -15.02 -3.96
CA MET A 103 3.13 -14.53 -2.64
C MET A 103 3.00 -15.65 -1.60
N ALA A 104 3.92 -15.65 -0.63
CA ALA A 104 3.87 -16.54 0.53
C ALA A 104 4.44 -15.81 1.75
N GLU A 105 3.99 -16.21 2.93
CA GLU A 105 4.59 -15.76 4.18
C GLU A 105 5.68 -16.75 4.61
N ILE A 106 6.91 -16.27 4.71
CA ILE A 106 8.08 -17.09 5.05
C ILE A 106 8.83 -16.39 6.20
N ALA A 107 8.94 -17.07 7.33
CA ALA A 107 9.61 -16.55 8.52
C ALA A 107 9.11 -15.17 9.00
N GLY A 108 7.81 -14.91 8.83
CA GLY A 108 7.17 -13.64 9.23
C GLY A 108 7.31 -12.51 8.20
N GLU A 109 7.85 -12.81 7.02
CA GLU A 109 7.93 -11.85 5.92
C GLU A 109 7.10 -12.29 4.72
N THR A 110 6.38 -11.36 4.11
CA THR A 110 5.67 -11.60 2.84
C THR A 110 6.66 -11.52 1.68
N VAL A 111 6.88 -12.66 1.03
CA VAL A 111 7.76 -12.82 -0.14
C VAL A 111 6.93 -12.86 -1.41
N PHE A 112 7.41 -12.16 -2.43
CA PHE A 112 6.79 -12.13 -3.77
C PHE A 112 7.78 -12.64 -4.80
N LEU A 113 7.31 -13.54 -5.68
CA LEU A 113 8.10 -14.03 -6.81
C LEU A 113 7.23 -14.11 -8.07
N PRO A 114 7.84 -13.93 -9.26
CA PRO A 114 7.08 -13.91 -10.52
C PRO A 114 6.33 -15.21 -10.81
N THR A 115 6.94 -16.34 -10.51
CA THR A 115 6.36 -17.66 -10.82
C THR A 115 6.43 -18.61 -9.62
N LEU A 116 5.58 -19.64 -9.64
CA LEU A 116 5.66 -20.73 -8.67
C LEU A 116 6.99 -21.49 -8.79
N GLN A 117 7.56 -21.58 -10.00
CA GLN A 117 8.84 -22.24 -10.22
C GLN A 117 9.97 -21.50 -9.48
N ASP A 118 9.96 -20.16 -9.47
CA ASP A 118 10.93 -19.37 -8.71
C ASP A 118 10.88 -19.65 -7.21
N PHE A 119 9.68 -19.97 -6.68
CA PHE A 119 9.55 -20.41 -5.29
C PHE A 119 10.21 -21.78 -5.09
N TYR A 120 9.96 -22.75 -5.98
CA TYR A 120 10.59 -24.07 -5.90
C TYR A 120 12.11 -24.00 -6.00
N ASP A 121 12.62 -23.19 -6.91
CA ASP A 121 14.06 -23.02 -7.13
C ASP A 121 14.76 -22.37 -5.93
N LYS A 122 14.08 -21.43 -5.28
CA LYS A 122 14.66 -20.67 -4.16
C LYS A 122 14.52 -21.36 -2.80
N TYR A 123 13.39 -22.04 -2.56
CA TYR A 123 13.04 -22.54 -1.22
C TYR A 123 12.92 -24.06 -1.16
N GLY A 124 12.95 -24.73 -2.30
CA GLY A 124 12.80 -26.19 -2.39
C GLY A 124 11.33 -26.64 -2.36
N LYS A 125 11.13 -27.83 -2.94
CA LYS A 125 9.78 -28.35 -3.18
C LYS A 125 8.99 -28.60 -1.91
N GLU A 126 9.60 -29.22 -0.92
CA GLU A 126 8.92 -29.62 0.32
C GLU A 126 8.32 -28.40 1.06
N LEU A 127 9.11 -27.33 1.22
CA LEU A 127 8.64 -26.11 1.88
C LEU A 127 7.55 -25.40 1.05
N VAL A 128 7.70 -25.34 -0.27
CA VAL A 128 6.73 -24.63 -1.13
C VAL A 128 5.40 -25.38 -1.19
N ASP A 129 5.44 -26.73 -1.23
CA ASP A 129 4.22 -27.56 -1.21
C ASP A 129 3.46 -27.40 0.13
N ASP A 130 4.17 -27.17 1.25
CA ASP A 130 3.57 -26.93 2.57
C ASP A 130 3.00 -25.49 2.68
N LEU A 131 3.69 -24.51 2.11
CA LEU A 131 3.29 -23.10 2.16
C LEU A 131 2.12 -22.76 1.23
N GLU A 132 1.95 -23.49 0.14
CA GLU A 132 0.93 -23.25 -0.89
C GLU A 132 0.90 -21.77 -1.35
N PRO A 133 1.93 -21.21 -2.02
CA PRO A 133 1.99 -19.81 -2.41
C PRO A 133 0.73 -19.33 -3.13
N MET A 134 0.17 -18.22 -2.67
CA MET A 134 -1.05 -17.64 -3.23
C MET A 134 -0.75 -16.84 -4.49
N LYS A 135 -1.72 -16.83 -5.42
CA LYS A 135 -1.67 -15.97 -6.60
C LYS A 135 -2.05 -14.54 -6.23
N LEU A 136 -1.24 -13.59 -6.67
CA LEU A 136 -1.54 -12.17 -6.64
C LEU A 136 -1.69 -11.66 -8.06
N VAL A 137 -2.76 -10.91 -8.30
CA VAL A 137 -2.99 -10.23 -9.59
C VAL A 137 -3.40 -8.81 -9.31
N PHE A 138 -2.80 -7.87 -10.01
CA PHE A 138 -3.14 -6.45 -9.92
C PHE A 138 -3.68 -5.98 -11.27
N TYR A 139 -4.79 -5.25 -11.21
CA TYR A 139 -5.36 -4.52 -12.34
C TYR A 139 -5.33 -3.03 -12.01
N SER A 140 -4.64 -2.27 -12.83
CA SER A 140 -4.67 -0.82 -12.76
C SER A 140 -5.93 -0.29 -13.42
N ALA A 141 -6.51 0.75 -12.84
CA ALA A 141 -7.65 1.44 -13.42
C ALA A 141 -7.47 2.95 -13.28
N ASN A 142 -7.66 3.67 -14.38
CA ASN A 142 -7.61 5.12 -14.44
C ASN A 142 -8.99 5.67 -14.80
N VAL A 143 -9.29 6.90 -14.39
CA VAL A 143 -10.55 7.56 -14.75
C VAL A 143 -10.77 7.62 -16.27
N LEU A 144 -9.68 7.66 -17.04
CA LEU A 144 -9.73 7.71 -18.52
C LEU A 144 -10.09 6.38 -19.15
N ASP A 145 -9.97 5.27 -18.41
CA ASP A 145 -10.38 3.94 -18.85
C ASP A 145 -11.89 3.74 -18.80
N ASN A 146 -12.62 4.71 -18.22
CA ASN A 146 -14.07 4.69 -18.18
C ASN A 146 -14.68 5.56 -19.30
N PRO A 147 -15.11 4.96 -20.45
CA PRO A 147 -15.62 5.70 -21.58
C PRO A 147 -16.88 6.51 -21.25
N TRP A 148 -17.71 6.01 -20.32
CA TRP A 148 -18.91 6.71 -19.91
C TRP A 148 -18.58 7.99 -19.13
N VAL A 149 -17.63 7.94 -18.21
CA VAL A 149 -17.17 9.11 -17.45
C VAL A 149 -16.54 10.13 -18.39
N CYS A 150 -15.68 9.68 -19.29
CA CYS A 150 -15.03 10.56 -20.28
C CYS A 150 -16.03 11.26 -21.20
N LYS A 151 -17.11 10.56 -21.59
CA LYS A 151 -18.14 11.09 -22.48
C LYS A 151 -19.13 12.00 -21.75
N TYR A 152 -19.63 11.58 -20.60
CA TYR A 152 -20.78 12.21 -19.94
C TYR A 152 -20.42 13.02 -18.68
N LYS A 153 -19.21 12.88 -18.13
CA LYS A 153 -18.76 13.53 -16.89
C LYS A 153 -17.46 14.30 -17.07
N LYS A 154 -17.34 15.03 -18.19
CA LYS A 154 -16.14 15.82 -18.52
C LYS A 154 -15.73 16.79 -17.40
N SER A 155 -16.70 17.38 -16.70
CA SER A 155 -16.45 18.27 -15.56
C SER A 155 -15.77 17.55 -14.39
N TYR A 156 -16.09 16.27 -14.16
CA TYR A 156 -15.44 15.44 -13.13
C TYR A 156 -13.96 15.18 -13.49
N VAL A 157 -13.70 14.79 -14.74
CA VAL A 157 -12.32 14.59 -15.23
C VAL A 157 -11.51 15.89 -15.12
N ALA A 158 -12.12 17.04 -15.50
CA ALA A 158 -11.48 18.34 -15.36
C ALA A 158 -11.18 18.69 -13.88
N LYS A 159 -12.07 18.36 -12.95
CA LYS A 159 -11.82 18.55 -11.52
C LYS A 159 -10.62 17.73 -11.04
N LEU A 160 -10.52 16.45 -11.42
CA LEU A 160 -9.37 15.60 -11.06
C LEU A 160 -8.05 16.18 -11.57
N LYS A 161 -8.03 16.67 -12.82
CA LYS A 161 -6.84 17.31 -13.41
C LYS A 161 -6.39 18.57 -12.67
N ASN A 162 -7.34 19.32 -12.11
CA ASN A 162 -7.09 20.59 -11.43
C ASN A 162 -6.98 20.46 -9.90
N MET A 163 -6.93 19.22 -9.37
CA MET A 163 -6.67 19.00 -7.96
C MET A 163 -5.26 19.45 -7.56
N PRO A 164 -5.00 19.71 -6.26
CA PRO A 164 -3.66 19.89 -5.75
C PRO A 164 -2.72 18.77 -6.22
N ARG A 165 -1.44 19.10 -6.43
CA ARG A 165 -0.45 18.21 -7.06
C ARG A 165 -0.51 16.78 -6.55
N ILE A 166 -0.49 16.58 -5.25
CA ILE A 166 -0.44 15.24 -4.63
C ILE A 166 -1.72 14.43 -4.90
N GLU A 167 -2.88 15.07 -4.71
CA GLU A 167 -4.16 14.40 -5.00
C GLU A 167 -4.31 14.10 -6.49
N ARG A 168 -3.85 14.99 -7.36
CA ARG A 168 -3.83 14.75 -8.80
C ARG A 168 -2.94 13.55 -9.15
N MET A 169 -1.70 13.51 -8.64
CA MET A 169 -0.79 12.38 -8.84
C MET A 169 -1.43 11.06 -8.38
N ARG A 170 -2.13 11.09 -7.25
CA ARG A 170 -2.78 9.90 -6.67
C ARG A 170 -4.03 9.48 -7.45
N LEU A 171 -4.98 10.40 -7.64
CA LEU A 171 -6.33 10.07 -8.11
C LEU A 171 -6.48 10.18 -9.64
N TYR A 172 -5.66 11.01 -10.30
CA TYR A 172 -5.71 11.19 -11.74
C TYR A 172 -4.59 10.44 -12.47
N GLU A 173 -3.36 10.49 -11.94
CA GLU A 173 -2.19 9.85 -12.55
C GLU A 173 -1.99 8.41 -12.06
N GLY A 174 -2.54 8.05 -10.90
CA GLY A 174 -2.47 6.69 -10.34
C GLY A 174 -1.15 6.37 -9.64
N SER A 175 -0.36 7.39 -9.23
CA SER A 175 0.92 7.18 -8.58
C SER A 175 0.78 6.76 -7.13
N TRP A 176 1.44 5.66 -6.78
CA TRP A 176 1.56 5.13 -5.42
C TRP A 176 2.65 5.83 -4.60
N TYR A 177 3.52 6.63 -5.26
CA TYR A 177 4.57 7.40 -4.60
C TYR A 177 4.16 8.85 -4.33
N ALA A 178 2.91 9.21 -4.64
CA ALA A 178 2.37 10.51 -4.30
C ALA A 178 2.34 10.69 -2.77
N LYS A 179 3.35 11.37 -2.26
CA LYS A 179 3.52 11.71 -0.85
C LYS A 179 3.43 13.23 -0.70
N GLU A 180 2.73 13.68 0.33
CA GLU A 180 2.93 15.04 0.79
C GLU A 180 4.40 15.14 1.20
N GLU A 181 5.17 15.91 0.45
CA GLU A 181 6.46 16.38 0.97
C GLU A 181 6.12 16.95 2.34
N ALA A 182 6.71 16.38 3.38
CA ALA A 182 6.49 16.88 4.71
C ALA A 182 6.50 18.39 4.60
N ALA A 183 5.40 19.03 4.96
CA ALA A 183 5.30 20.48 4.95
C ALA A 183 6.23 21.01 6.06
N GLY A 184 7.50 20.69 5.90
CA GLY A 184 8.56 21.36 6.61
C GLY A 184 8.44 22.82 6.22
N VAL A 185 8.43 23.69 7.21
CA VAL A 185 8.46 25.14 7.04
C VAL A 185 9.56 25.53 6.06
N ILE A 186 10.51 24.62 5.82
CA ILE A 186 11.73 24.82 5.04
C ILE A 186 11.73 23.84 3.84
N LYS A 187 11.65 24.40 2.63
CA LYS A 187 11.74 23.61 1.38
C LYS A 187 13.20 23.46 0.96
N ARG A 188 13.58 22.25 0.51
CA ARG A 188 14.95 21.98 0.02
C ARG A 188 15.39 22.96 -1.06
N ASP A 189 14.48 23.36 -1.95
CA ASP A 189 14.71 24.29 -3.05
C ASP A 189 15.07 25.70 -2.60
N TRP A 190 14.91 26.01 -1.32
CA TRP A 190 15.33 27.28 -0.72
C TRP A 190 16.84 27.32 -0.41
N PHE A 191 17.51 26.16 -0.43
CA PHE A 191 18.93 26.05 -0.15
C PHE A 191 19.73 25.94 -1.44
N HIS A 192 20.66 26.85 -1.63
CA HIS A 192 21.68 26.70 -2.64
C HIS A 192 22.80 25.82 -2.07
N LEU A 193 23.09 24.71 -2.76
CA LEU A 193 24.23 23.88 -2.41
C LEU A 193 25.50 24.63 -2.88
N ALA A 194 26.29 25.09 -1.93
CA ALA A 194 27.58 25.68 -2.17
C ALA A 194 28.69 24.64 -1.96
N SER A 195 29.75 24.70 -2.75
CA SER A 195 30.97 23.93 -2.52
C SER A 195 31.78 24.52 -1.37
N ASN A 196 32.70 23.76 -0.77
CA ASN A 196 33.57 24.28 0.27
C ASN A 196 34.47 25.45 -0.23
N ALA A 197 34.65 25.54 -1.54
CA ALA A 197 35.39 26.64 -2.16
C ALA A 197 34.60 27.97 -2.16
N ASP A 198 33.29 27.90 -2.08
CA ASP A 198 32.40 29.07 -2.09
C ASP A 198 32.19 29.65 -0.67
N VAL A 199 32.70 28.94 0.37
CA VAL A 199 32.57 29.42 1.76
C VAL A 199 33.65 30.46 2.03
N PRO A 200 33.33 31.68 2.46
CA PRO A 200 34.28 32.72 2.78
C PRO A 200 35.29 32.24 3.82
N ALA A 201 36.60 32.43 3.56
CA ALA A 201 37.65 32.03 4.48
C ALA A 201 37.63 32.84 5.82
N HIS A 202 36.95 33.97 5.82
CA HIS A 202 36.77 34.84 7.00
C HIS A 202 35.29 35.15 7.22
N GLY A 203 34.76 34.73 8.34
CA GLY A 203 33.36 34.96 8.73
C GLY A 203 33.12 34.63 10.19
N LYS A 204 31.98 35.11 10.72
CA LYS A 204 31.49 34.69 12.03
C LYS A 204 30.86 33.33 11.92
N LEU A 205 31.36 32.36 12.69
CA LEU A 205 30.76 31.03 12.77
C LEU A 205 29.61 31.05 13.79
N ALA A 206 28.46 30.57 13.40
CA ALA A 206 27.34 30.32 14.30
C ALA A 206 27.05 28.80 14.35
N ARG A 207 26.72 28.30 15.52
CA ARG A 207 26.19 26.93 15.71
C ARG A 207 24.78 27.05 16.26
N ALA A 208 23.88 26.34 15.59
CA ALA A 208 22.53 26.17 16.07
C ALA A 208 22.33 24.73 16.53
N TRP A 209 21.62 24.53 17.61
CA TRP A 209 21.26 23.24 18.16
C TRP A 209 19.76 23.15 18.29
N ASP A 210 19.17 22.14 17.68
CA ASP A 210 17.84 21.69 18.02
C ASP A 210 17.97 20.53 19.01
N LYS A 211 17.53 20.78 20.24
CA LYS A 211 17.68 19.81 21.34
C LYS A 211 16.41 19.00 21.50
N ALA A 212 16.54 17.69 21.50
CA ALA A 212 15.46 16.80 21.89
C ALA A 212 14.94 17.16 23.29
N GLY A 213 13.63 17.34 23.41
CA GLY A 213 12.95 17.68 24.66
C GLY A 213 12.65 16.49 25.56
N THR A 214 12.76 15.26 25.04
CA THR A 214 12.38 14.03 25.74
C THR A 214 13.46 12.96 25.63
N LEU A 215 13.60 12.16 26.68
CA LEU A 215 14.44 10.97 26.66
C LEU A 215 13.63 9.75 26.16
N PRO A 216 14.28 8.76 25.56
CA PRO A 216 13.63 7.51 25.21
C PRO A 216 12.92 6.89 26.43
N SER A 217 11.70 6.43 26.23
CA SER A 217 10.90 5.77 27.25
C SER A 217 10.14 4.61 26.64
N SER A 218 9.61 3.70 27.48
CA SER A 218 8.77 2.61 27.00
C SER A 218 7.52 3.05 26.25
N LYS A 219 7.05 4.27 26.50
CA LYS A 219 5.89 4.88 25.82
C LYS A 219 6.28 5.62 24.54
N TYR A 220 7.50 6.13 24.46
CA TYR A 220 8.07 6.86 23.32
C TYR A 220 9.50 6.35 23.09
N PRO A 221 9.66 5.19 22.43
CA PRO A 221 10.96 4.55 22.25
C PRO A 221 11.90 5.29 21.31
N ASP A 222 11.36 6.08 20.38
CA ASP A 222 12.12 6.88 19.41
C ASP A 222 11.70 8.36 19.49
N PRO A 223 12.25 9.13 20.48
CA PRO A 223 12.00 10.56 20.58
C PRO A 223 12.80 11.35 19.55
N ASP A 224 12.49 12.65 19.43
CA ASP A 224 13.22 13.54 18.54
C ASP A 224 14.73 13.54 18.81
N TRP A 225 15.50 13.65 17.73
CA TRP A 225 16.96 13.67 17.79
C TRP A 225 17.50 15.06 18.09
N THR A 226 18.58 15.14 18.86
CA THR A 226 19.35 16.38 18.99
C THR A 226 20.20 16.56 17.76
N VAL A 227 19.96 17.63 16.99
CA VAL A 227 20.67 17.96 15.76
C VAL A 227 21.50 19.23 15.95
N GLY A 228 22.77 19.20 15.55
CA GLY A 228 23.65 20.36 15.54
C GLY A 228 24.02 20.76 14.12
N LEU A 229 23.88 22.05 13.81
CA LEU A 229 24.32 22.66 12.56
C LEU A 229 25.53 23.58 12.87
N LYS A 230 26.54 23.53 11.99
CA LYS A 230 27.75 24.37 12.06
C LYS A 230 27.91 25.17 10.78
#